data_babe7688422d3d00e8a2ef1970cb373b
#
_entry.id   babe7688422d3d00e8a2ef1970cb373b
#
_cell.length_a   1.000
_cell.length_b   1.000
_cell.length_c   1.000
_cell.angle_alpha   90.00
_cell.angle_beta   90.00
_cell.angle_gamma   90.00
#
_symmetry.space_group_name_H-M   'P 1'
#
loop_
_entity.id
_entity.type
_entity.pdbx_description
1 polymer ?
#
loop_
_entity_poly.entity_id
_entity_poly.type
_entity_poly.pdbx_seq_one_letter_code
_entity_poly.pdbx_strand_id
1 'polypeptide(L)'
;NTPEGAQLLASAKQVLINLGKPEATVVTAEDTADTVKIFAQTKFNGDGIIPVSAAEDERLKNVIKDIMACMGSQLDRSGEPGITQEMTDTFYAALQDYADWWHQAEENAAGILAFGDSTGQAAEVFKAVRLKVDDYFTRCRLAEFDEAAVGPLNPSPEEYQALARKDLDPTADEIAALPLATIAVGKALPLEGGINPAWIDGIAKLREAVVKPMFGDKAVLEAGEWALISTKFAAFDKWLGEKKGAEVEKLGVHRVHEILALNVKESLTALIARDKALDQEANAIASVDKLVRFHRDLFTLLNNFASFQDFYSPGTQAIFQTGSLYIDGRSCDLCIKVDDIAKHSAMANLSQTYLAYCECRRKGDAEKMNIAAALTDGDAGNLMVGRNGVFYDRKGNDWDATIVKLIEHPISIREAFWSPYRQITKMIHDQVEKVAGAHQKQVTDAASAGVFGAAATAQPQAAPPPAPGTAAAAPPFDVGKFAGIFAA
;
A
#
# COMPACT_ATOMS: atom_id res chain seq x y z
N ASN A 1 -48.15 18.66 -4.33
CA ASN A 1 -48.33 18.67 -5.80
C ASN A 1 -47.17 19.38 -6.48
N THR A 2 -45.97 18.86 -6.31
CA THR A 2 -44.78 19.30 -7.07
C THR A 2 -44.58 18.35 -8.26
N PRO A 3 -43.92 18.77 -9.34
CA PRO A 3 -43.58 17.90 -10.48
C PRO A 3 -42.80 16.65 -10.06
N GLU A 4 -41.88 16.80 -9.10
CA GLU A 4 -41.09 15.70 -8.52
C GLU A 4 -41.95 14.71 -7.78
N GLY A 5 -42.96 15.18 -7.02
CA GLY A 5 -43.92 14.32 -6.32
C GLY A 5 -44.80 13.52 -7.29
N ALA A 6 -45.17 14.10 -8.43
CA ALA A 6 -45.88 13.38 -9.47
C ALA A 6 -45.03 12.29 -10.14
N GLN A 7 -43.76 12.57 -10.36
CA GLN A 7 -42.80 11.61 -10.92
C GLN A 7 -42.57 10.45 -9.94
N LEU A 8 -42.36 10.73 -8.64
CA LEU A 8 -42.21 9.70 -7.61
C LEU A 8 -43.47 8.80 -7.48
N LEU A 9 -44.66 9.39 -7.59
CA LEU A 9 -45.91 8.62 -7.59
C LEU A 9 -46.02 7.70 -8.81
N ALA A 10 -45.62 8.18 -9.98
CA ALA A 10 -45.57 7.36 -11.19
C ALA A 10 -44.60 6.20 -11.02
N SER A 11 -43.39 6.48 -10.50
CA SER A 11 -42.38 5.46 -10.23
C SER A 11 -42.85 4.45 -9.19
N ALA A 12 -43.53 4.88 -8.12
CA ALA A 12 -44.10 3.97 -7.12
C ALA A 12 -45.17 3.04 -7.70
N LYS A 13 -46.05 3.56 -8.57
CA LYS A 13 -47.02 2.73 -9.31
C LYS A 13 -46.32 1.72 -10.22
N GLN A 14 -45.27 2.12 -10.92
CA GLN A 14 -44.50 1.22 -11.75
C GLN A 14 -43.83 0.09 -10.94
N VAL A 15 -43.30 0.39 -9.77
CA VAL A 15 -42.78 -0.62 -8.82
C VAL A 15 -43.85 -1.67 -8.50
N LEU A 16 -45.09 -1.23 -8.16
CA LEU A 16 -46.19 -2.15 -7.85
C LEU A 16 -46.60 -2.99 -9.07
N ILE A 17 -46.60 -2.40 -10.26
CA ILE A 17 -46.91 -3.14 -11.50
C ILE A 17 -45.83 -4.21 -11.74
N ASN A 18 -44.55 -3.87 -11.60
CA ASN A 18 -43.43 -4.79 -11.79
C ASN A 18 -43.42 -5.95 -10.80
N LEU A 19 -44.00 -5.75 -9.60
CA LEU A 19 -44.20 -6.78 -8.57
C LEU A 19 -45.48 -7.60 -8.76
N GLY A 20 -46.26 -7.35 -9.81
CA GLY A 20 -47.53 -8.01 -10.03
C GLY A 20 -48.63 -7.60 -9.06
N LYS A 21 -48.53 -6.43 -8.44
CA LYS A 21 -49.49 -5.87 -7.48
C LYS A 21 -50.13 -4.55 -7.97
N PRO A 22 -50.68 -4.47 -9.19
CA PRO A 22 -51.14 -3.21 -9.78
C PRO A 22 -52.32 -2.57 -9.02
N GLU A 23 -53.08 -3.34 -8.26
CA GLU A 23 -54.25 -2.87 -7.48
C GLU A 23 -53.85 -2.39 -6.07
N ALA A 24 -52.57 -2.56 -5.65
CA ALA A 24 -52.13 -2.11 -4.36
C ALA A 24 -52.06 -0.57 -4.30
N THR A 25 -52.55 -0.02 -3.20
CA THR A 25 -52.56 1.43 -2.94
C THR A 25 -51.41 1.90 -2.05
N VAL A 26 -50.66 0.95 -1.49
CA VAL A 26 -49.55 1.20 -0.54
C VAL A 26 -48.34 0.43 -1.02
N VAL A 27 -47.17 1.11 -1.02
CA VAL A 27 -45.88 0.49 -1.26
C VAL A 27 -45.18 0.29 0.07
N THR A 28 -44.78 -0.93 0.38
CA THR A 28 -44.06 -1.27 1.61
C THR A 28 -42.53 -1.23 1.41
N ALA A 29 -41.78 -1.20 2.51
CA ALA A 29 -40.33 -1.28 2.45
C ALA A 29 -39.82 -2.64 1.93
N GLU A 30 -40.61 -3.69 2.08
CA GLU A 30 -40.31 -5.03 1.52
C GLU A 30 -40.50 -5.02 0.00
N ASP A 31 -41.61 -4.43 -0.50
CA ASP A 31 -41.87 -4.28 -1.93
C ASP A 31 -40.76 -3.53 -2.65
N THR A 32 -40.24 -2.43 -2.05
CA THR A 32 -39.14 -1.67 -2.64
C THR A 32 -37.82 -2.42 -2.58
N ALA A 33 -37.51 -3.09 -1.46
CA ALA A 33 -36.30 -3.88 -1.31
C ALA A 33 -36.26 -5.05 -2.31
N ASP A 34 -37.39 -5.74 -2.51
CA ASP A 34 -37.50 -6.82 -3.50
C ASP A 34 -37.32 -6.27 -4.92
N THR A 35 -37.91 -5.13 -5.25
CA THR A 35 -37.76 -4.49 -6.55
C THR A 35 -36.28 -4.08 -6.80
N VAL A 36 -35.61 -3.44 -5.84
CA VAL A 36 -34.21 -3.08 -5.93
C VAL A 36 -33.33 -4.32 -6.16
N LYS A 37 -33.59 -5.39 -5.42
CA LYS A 37 -32.86 -6.65 -5.56
C LYS A 37 -33.08 -7.32 -6.92
N ILE A 38 -34.35 -7.41 -7.37
CA ILE A 38 -34.69 -7.99 -8.67
C ILE A 38 -34.05 -7.17 -9.79
N PHE A 39 -34.15 -5.84 -9.73
CA PHE A 39 -33.57 -4.94 -10.74
C PHE A 39 -32.04 -5.05 -10.77
N ALA A 40 -31.37 -5.12 -9.62
CA ALA A 40 -29.93 -5.29 -9.54
C ALA A 40 -29.44 -6.61 -10.18
N GLN A 41 -30.28 -7.66 -10.19
CA GLN A 41 -29.97 -8.96 -10.79
C GLN A 41 -30.34 -9.05 -12.27
N THR A 42 -30.89 -8.00 -12.88
CA THR A 42 -31.16 -7.99 -14.31
C THR A 42 -29.85 -7.84 -15.10
N LYS A 43 -29.85 -8.31 -16.34
CA LYS A 43 -28.70 -8.28 -17.24
C LYS A 43 -28.15 -6.86 -17.49
N PHE A 44 -29.01 -5.86 -17.43
CA PHE A 44 -28.72 -4.45 -17.50
C PHE A 44 -29.42 -3.76 -16.33
N ASN A 45 -28.70 -3.07 -15.48
CA ASN A 45 -29.19 -2.53 -14.21
C ASN A 45 -28.91 -1.03 -13.98
N GLY A 46 -28.42 -0.35 -15.02
CA GLY A 46 -28.33 1.10 -15.09
C GLY A 46 -27.13 1.71 -14.36
N ASP A 47 -26.10 0.95 -14.05
CA ASP A 47 -24.90 1.49 -13.38
C ASP A 47 -23.73 1.82 -14.34
N GLY A 48 -23.87 1.43 -15.62
CA GLY A 48 -22.84 1.63 -16.64
C GLY A 48 -21.69 0.62 -16.54
N ILE A 49 -21.88 -0.48 -15.82
CA ILE A 49 -20.91 -1.57 -15.67
C ILE A 49 -21.44 -2.81 -16.38
N ILE A 50 -20.63 -3.38 -17.25
CA ILE A 50 -21.00 -4.57 -18.02
C ILE A 50 -20.19 -5.77 -17.56
N PRO A 51 -20.81 -6.73 -16.86
CA PRO A 51 -20.19 -8.01 -16.53
C PRO A 51 -20.07 -8.92 -17.74
N VAL A 52 -19.24 -9.96 -17.68
CA VAL A 52 -19.07 -10.95 -18.75
C VAL A 52 -20.38 -11.63 -19.12
N SER A 53 -21.25 -11.87 -18.13
CA SER A 53 -22.57 -12.51 -18.29
C SER A 53 -23.53 -11.69 -19.19
N ALA A 54 -23.33 -10.35 -19.25
CA ALA A 54 -24.16 -9.46 -20.04
C ALA A 54 -23.91 -9.56 -21.56
N ALA A 55 -22.75 -10.03 -21.99
CA ALA A 55 -22.46 -10.25 -23.40
C ALA A 55 -23.01 -11.60 -23.89
N GLU A 56 -23.53 -11.65 -25.10
CA GLU A 56 -24.02 -12.89 -25.74
C GLU A 56 -22.95 -13.51 -26.64
N ASP A 57 -22.16 -12.68 -27.35
CA ASP A 57 -21.09 -13.11 -28.24
C ASP A 57 -19.83 -13.48 -27.42
N GLU A 58 -19.30 -14.69 -27.67
CA GLU A 58 -18.07 -15.17 -27.02
C GLU A 58 -16.85 -14.29 -27.28
N ARG A 59 -16.80 -13.62 -28.44
CA ARG A 59 -15.74 -12.65 -28.74
C ARG A 59 -15.79 -11.46 -27.80
N LEU A 60 -16.99 -10.92 -27.52
CA LEU A 60 -17.19 -9.83 -26.56
C LEU A 60 -16.84 -10.28 -25.13
N LYS A 61 -17.27 -11.49 -24.74
CA LYS A 61 -16.93 -12.05 -23.41
C LYS A 61 -15.43 -12.14 -23.19
N ASN A 62 -14.70 -12.60 -24.21
CA ASN A 62 -13.25 -12.72 -24.11
C ASN A 62 -12.57 -11.35 -24.04
N VAL A 63 -13.03 -10.37 -24.84
CA VAL A 63 -12.49 -9.01 -24.78
C VAL A 63 -12.81 -8.34 -23.43
N ILE A 64 -14.02 -8.55 -22.86
CA ILE A 64 -14.35 -8.08 -21.51
C ILE A 64 -13.38 -8.66 -20.46
N LYS A 65 -13.06 -9.97 -20.56
CA LYS A 65 -12.08 -10.60 -19.69
C LYS A 65 -10.67 -10.00 -19.86
N ASP A 66 -10.27 -9.74 -21.10
CA ASP A 66 -8.98 -9.11 -21.39
C ASP A 66 -8.91 -7.68 -20.83
N ILE A 67 -10.00 -6.89 -20.97
CA ILE A 67 -10.11 -5.55 -20.34
C ILE A 67 -9.97 -5.65 -18.82
N MET A 68 -10.75 -6.54 -18.19
CA MET A 68 -10.68 -6.73 -16.73
C MET A 68 -9.29 -7.20 -16.29
N ALA A 69 -8.67 -8.08 -17.06
CA ALA A 69 -7.32 -8.53 -16.78
C ALA A 69 -6.29 -7.39 -16.86
N CYS A 70 -6.45 -6.42 -17.77
CA CYS A 70 -5.52 -5.31 -17.98
C CYS A 70 -5.81 -4.10 -17.09
N MET A 71 -7.07 -3.71 -16.97
CA MET A 71 -7.51 -2.47 -16.34
C MET A 71 -8.12 -2.67 -14.94
N GLY A 72 -8.25 -3.93 -14.50
CA GLY A 72 -9.01 -4.28 -13.29
C GLY A 72 -10.50 -4.46 -13.58
N SER A 73 -11.32 -4.53 -12.54
CA SER A 73 -12.77 -4.67 -12.65
C SER A 73 -13.50 -3.80 -11.62
N GLN A 74 -14.73 -3.41 -11.93
CA GLN A 74 -15.66 -2.81 -10.98
C GLN A 74 -16.83 -3.76 -10.76
N LEU A 75 -17.38 -3.75 -9.53
CA LEU A 75 -18.55 -4.56 -9.23
C LEU A 75 -19.79 -3.82 -9.69
N ASP A 76 -20.64 -4.49 -10.46
CA ASP A 76 -21.95 -4.00 -10.82
C ASP A 76 -22.93 -4.13 -9.64
N ARG A 77 -24.17 -3.67 -9.81
CA ARG A 77 -25.20 -3.75 -8.78
C ARG A 77 -25.59 -5.19 -8.41
N SER A 78 -25.34 -6.17 -9.27
CA SER A 78 -25.56 -7.60 -8.98
C SER A 78 -24.42 -8.19 -8.13
N GLY A 79 -23.28 -7.51 -8.05
CA GLY A 79 -22.06 -7.97 -7.40
C GLY A 79 -21.12 -8.73 -8.34
N GLU A 80 -21.44 -8.80 -9.65
CA GLU A 80 -20.54 -9.39 -10.63
C GLU A 80 -19.44 -8.38 -11.06
N PRO A 81 -18.19 -8.83 -11.29
CA PRO A 81 -17.15 -7.97 -11.82
C PRO A 81 -17.41 -7.66 -13.30
N GLY A 82 -17.27 -6.39 -13.66
CA GLY A 82 -17.51 -5.90 -15.02
C GLY A 82 -16.58 -4.75 -15.40
N ILE A 83 -16.84 -4.20 -16.59
CA ILE A 83 -16.09 -3.11 -17.22
C ILE A 83 -16.93 -1.85 -17.36
N THR A 84 -16.29 -0.69 -17.30
CA THR A 84 -16.91 0.62 -17.55
C THR A 84 -16.50 1.17 -18.92
N GLN A 85 -17.16 2.26 -19.35
CA GLN A 85 -16.77 2.98 -20.57
C GLN A 85 -15.34 3.51 -20.50
N GLU A 86 -14.94 4.07 -19.35
CA GLU A 86 -13.60 4.60 -19.13
C GLU A 86 -12.53 3.52 -19.26
N MET A 87 -12.76 2.35 -18.63
CA MET A 87 -11.86 1.19 -18.77
C MET A 87 -11.75 0.73 -20.21
N THR A 88 -12.88 0.67 -20.94
CA THR A 88 -12.92 0.30 -22.35
C THR A 88 -12.12 1.28 -23.21
N ASP A 89 -12.31 2.58 -23.02
CA ASP A 89 -11.61 3.61 -23.80
C ASP A 89 -10.11 3.62 -23.52
N THR A 90 -9.71 3.52 -22.25
CA THR A 90 -8.30 3.43 -21.83
C THR A 90 -7.64 2.18 -22.38
N PHE A 91 -8.33 1.04 -22.36
CA PHE A 91 -7.83 -0.21 -22.90
C PHE A 91 -7.56 -0.12 -24.39
N TYR A 92 -8.52 0.39 -25.19
CA TYR A 92 -8.34 0.52 -26.63
C TYR A 92 -7.29 1.57 -27.00
N ALA A 93 -7.12 2.63 -26.23
CA ALA A 93 -6.02 3.56 -26.39
C ALA A 93 -4.68 2.89 -26.13
N ALA A 94 -4.57 2.11 -25.04
CA ALA A 94 -3.36 1.36 -24.73
C ALA A 94 -3.04 0.27 -25.78
N LEU A 95 -4.06 -0.42 -26.34
CA LEU A 95 -3.88 -1.37 -27.43
C LEU A 95 -3.27 -0.69 -28.67
N GLN A 96 -3.79 0.49 -29.06
CA GLN A 96 -3.29 1.23 -30.21
C GLN A 96 -1.86 1.70 -29.97
N ASP A 97 -1.59 2.30 -28.80
CA ASP A 97 -0.27 2.77 -28.40
C ASP A 97 0.77 1.64 -28.40
N TYR A 98 0.38 0.45 -27.92
CA TYR A 98 1.25 -0.73 -27.90
C TYR A 98 1.49 -1.29 -29.29
N ALA A 99 0.46 -1.36 -30.13
CA ALA A 99 0.57 -1.81 -31.51
C ALA A 99 1.45 -0.87 -32.35
N ASP A 100 1.27 0.45 -32.21
CA ASP A 100 2.07 1.47 -32.91
C ASP A 100 3.54 1.42 -32.47
N TRP A 101 3.77 1.24 -31.16
CA TRP A 101 5.13 1.07 -30.62
C TRP A 101 5.81 -0.19 -31.14
N TRP A 102 5.07 -1.31 -31.22
CA TRP A 102 5.61 -2.56 -31.77
C TRP A 102 5.86 -2.47 -33.28
N HIS A 103 4.96 -1.83 -34.00
CA HIS A 103 5.08 -1.63 -35.45
C HIS A 103 6.37 -0.87 -35.82
N GLN A 104 6.81 0.09 -35.03
CA GLN A 104 8.12 0.76 -35.23
C GLN A 104 9.29 -0.23 -35.20
N ALA A 105 9.23 -1.26 -34.35
CA ALA A 105 10.25 -2.29 -34.32
C ALA A 105 10.19 -3.22 -35.54
N GLU A 106 8.98 -3.53 -36.05
CA GLU A 106 8.79 -4.34 -37.27
C GLU A 106 9.27 -3.60 -38.52
N GLU A 107 8.95 -2.32 -38.67
CA GLU A 107 9.41 -1.48 -39.78
C GLU A 107 10.95 -1.35 -39.81
N ASN A 108 11.59 -1.31 -38.68
CA ASN A 108 13.05 -1.22 -38.56
C ASN A 108 13.66 -2.44 -37.85
N ALA A 109 13.20 -3.63 -38.22
CA ALA A 109 13.61 -4.86 -37.55
C ALA A 109 15.14 -5.08 -37.60
N ALA A 110 15.80 -4.77 -38.70
CA ALA A 110 17.25 -4.88 -38.85
C ALA A 110 18.02 -3.92 -37.90
N GLY A 111 17.41 -2.80 -37.52
CA GLY A 111 17.98 -1.82 -36.59
C GLY A 111 17.67 -2.11 -35.13
N ILE A 112 16.42 -2.43 -34.81
CA ILE A 112 15.89 -2.57 -33.46
C ILE A 112 15.91 -4.04 -33.01
N LEU A 113 15.39 -4.97 -33.85
CA LEU A 113 15.31 -6.40 -33.55
C LEU A 113 16.44 -7.17 -34.27
N ALA A 114 17.68 -6.74 -34.06
CA ALA A 114 18.85 -7.26 -34.78
C ALA A 114 19.05 -8.79 -34.65
N PHE A 115 18.45 -9.43 -33.65
CA PHE A 115 18.50 -10.87 -33.38
C PHE A 115 17.11 -11.52 -33.46
N GLY A 116 16.14 -10.88 -34.10
CA GLY A 116 14.75 -11.33 -34.15
C GLY A 116 14.15 -11.48 -32.76
N ASP A 117 13.46 -12.60 -32.51
CA ASP A 117 12.80 -12.89 -31.22
C ASP A 117 13.77 -13.01 -30.04
N SER A 118 15.07 -13.29 -30.31
CA SER A 118 16.09 -13.40 -29.26
C SER A 118 16.75 -12.07 -28.91
N THR A 119 16.34 -10.94 -29.52
CA THR A 119 16.95 -9.62 -29.25
C THR A 119 16.89 -9.22 -27.78
N GLY A 120 15.76 -9.47 -27.11
CA GLY A 120 15.61 -9.19 -25.68
C GLY A 120 16.62 -9.98 -24.83
N GLN A 121 16.74 -11.29 -25.07
CA GLN A 121 17.70 -12.14 -24.36
C GLN A 121 19.14 -11.73 -24.62
N ALA A 122 19.46 -11.41 -25.89
CA ALA A 122 20.77 -10.91 -26.27
C ALA A 122 21.11 -9.57 -25.59
N ALA A 123 20.12 -8.67 -25.45
CA ALA A 123 20.28 -7.40 -24.74
C ALA A 123 20.56 -7.58 -23.23
N GLU A 124 19.90 -8.53 -22.58
CA GLU A 124 20.20 -8.87 -21.18
C GLU A 124 21.65 -9.35 -21.01
N VAL A 125 22.10 -10.25 -21.90
CA VAL A 125 23.48 -10.74 -21.88
C VAL A 125 24.48 -9.61 -22.15
N PHE A 126 24.19 -8.74 -23.10
CA PHE A 126 25.01 -7.56 -23.40
C PHE A 126 25.10 -6.63 -22.18
N LYS A 127 23.98 -6.27 -21.56
CA LYS A 127 23.94 -5.41 -20.38
C LYS A 127 24.76 -5.96 -19.22
N ALA A 128 24.70 -7.26 -19.01
CA ALA A 128 25.42 -7.91 -17.91
C ALA A 128 26.95 -7.74 -18.01
N VAL A 129 27.52 -7.66 -19.22
CA VAL A 129 28.98 -7.59 -19.42
C VAL A 129 29.45 -6.22 -19.93
N ARG A 130 28.54 -5.36 -20.38
CA ARG A 130 28.86 -4.09 -21.07
C ARG A 130 29.93 -3.27 -20.37
N LEU A 131 29.69 -2.95 -19.10
CA LEU A 131 30.58 -2.08 -18.34
C LEU A 131 32.00 -2.65 -18.26
N LYS A 132 32.13 -3.96 -18.16
CA LYS A 132 33.41 -4.64 -18.03
C LYS A 132 34.15 -4.72 -19.36
N VAL A 133 33.43 -4.90 -20.46
CA VAL A 133 34.01 -4.89 -21.82
C VAL A 133 34.40 -3.46 -22.22
N ASP A 134 33.57 -2.47 -21.88
CA ASP A 134 33.89 -1.04 -22.09
C ASP A 134 35.17 -0.62 -21.32
N ASP A 135 35.32 -1.08 -20.06
CA ASP A 135 36.55 -0.87 -19.27
C ASP A 135 37.74 -1.49 -19.96
N TYR A 136 37.65 -2.72 -20.43
CA TYR A 136 38.72 -3.41 -21.13
C TYR A 136 39.21 -2.62 -22.35
N PHE A 137 38.31 -2.26 -23.27
CA PHE A 137 38.71 -1.51 -24.47
C PHE A 137 39.19 -0.09 -24.16
N THR A 138 38.66 0.53 -23.11
CA THR A 138 39.13 1.83 -22.65
C THR A 138 40.56 1.75 -22.13
N ARG A 139 40.91 0.71 -21.36
CA ARG A 139 42.28 0.46 -20.90
C ARG A 139 43.24 0.16 -22.07
N CYS A 140 42.82 -0.62 -23.06
CA CYS A 140 43.63 -0.88 -24.25
C CYS A 140 43.89 0.40 -25.06
N ARG A 141 42.94 1.32 -25.16
CA ARG A 141 43.12 2.64 -25.78
C ARG A 141 44.02 3.55 -24.97
N LEU A 142 43.97 3.51 -23.65
CA LEU A 142 44.92 4.23 -22.80
C LEU A 142 46.35 3.70 -22.97
N ALA A 143 46.51 2.38 -23.10
CA ALA A 143 47.79 1.75 -23.42
C ALA A 143 48.33 2.11 -24.82
N GLU A 144 47.43 2.35 -25.78
CA GLU A 144 47.77 2.85 -27.12
C GLU A 144 48.21 4.31 -27.12
N PHE A 145 47.56 5.13 -26.26
CA PHE A 145 47.91 6.53 -26.04
C PHE A 145 49.28 6.70 -25.36
N ASP A 146 49.57 5.84 -24.34
CA ASP A 146 50.84 5.83 -23.63
C ASP A 146 51.21 4.38 -23.24
N GLU A 147 52.23 3.83 -23.88
CA GLU A 147 52.69 2.47 -23.60
C GLU A 147 53.16 2.27 -22.15
N ALA A 148 53.60 3.33 -21.47
CA ALA A 148 53.97 3.25 -20.06
C ALA A 148 52.78 2.91 -19.16
N ALA A 149 51.58 3.16 -19.62
CA ALA A 149 50.33 2.81 -18.90
C ALA A 149 50.05 1.29 -18.87
N VAL A 150 50.66 0.49 -19.75
CA VAL A 150 50.40 -0.96 -19.80
C VAL A 150 50.68 -1.64 -18.47
N GLY A 151 51.77 -1.30 -17.80
CA GLY A 151 52.13 -1.86 -16.50
C GLY A 151 51.08 -1.55 -15.41
N PRO A 152 50.80 -0.28 -15.14
CA PRO A 152 49.81 0.13 -14.13
C PRO A 152 48.34 -0.29 -14.42
N LEU A 153 47.97 -0.53 -15.68
CA LEU A 153 46.64 -0.97 -16.08
C LEU A 153 46.39 -2.47 -15.92
N ASN A 154 47.46 -3.25 -15.76
CA ASN A 154 47.42 -4.67 -15.42
C ASN A 154 47.64 -4.87 -13.92
N PRO A 155 47.15 -5.96 -13.32
CA PRO A 155 47.39 -6.25 -11.91
C PRO A 155 48.86 -6.38 -11.59
N SER A 156 49.33 -5.74 -10.54
CA SER A 156 50.72 -5.78 -10.10
C SER A 156 51.08 -7.15 -9.45
N PRO A 157 52.36 -7.51 -9.39
CA PRO A 157 52.82 -8.71 -8.67
C PRO A 157 52.40 -8.70 -7.20
N GLU A 158 52.31 -7.52 -6.57
CA GLU A 158 51.90 -7.34 -5.18
C GLU A 158 50.43 -7.64 -4.99
N GLU A 159 49.58 -7.24 -5.93
CA GLU A 159 48.14 -7.56 -5.92
C GLU A 159 47.91 -9.08 -6.03
N TYR A 160 48.63 -9.75 -6.93
CA TYR A 160 48.56 -11.22 -7.03
C TYR A 160 49.09 -11.92 -5.77
N GLN A 161 50.15 -11.40 -5.12
CA GLN A 161 50.65 -11.93 -3.85
C GLN A 161 49.61 -11.78 -2.71
N ALA A 162 48.85 -10.66 -2.70
CA ALA A 162 47.81 -10.45 -1.74
C ALA A 162 46.64 -11.44 -1.94
N LEU A 163 46.28 -11.71 -3.19
CA LEU A 163 45.26 -12.71 -3.54
C LEU A 163 45.70 -14.14 -3.23
N ALA A 164 46.97 -14.49 -3.50
CA ALA A 164 47.53 -15.83 -3.30
C ALA A 164 47.49 -16.32 -1.84
N ARG A 165 47.26 -15.40 -0.87
CA ARG A 165 47.15 -15.73 0.57
C ARG A 165 45.74 -15.98 1.03
N LYS A 166 44.73 -15.86 0.14
CA LYS A 166 43.31 -16.00 0.42
C LYS A 166 42.74 -17.26 -0.23
N ASP A 167 41.67 -17.76 0.30
CA ASP A 167 40.83 -18.72 -0.42
C ASP A 167 40.10 -17.96 -1.54
N LEU A 168 40.30 -18.36 -2.78
CA LEU A 168 39.79 -17.65 -3.95
C LEU A 168 38.50 -18.29 -4.44
N ASP A 169 37.44 -17.48 -4.49
CA ASP A 169 36.18 -17.77 -5.15
C ASP A 169 36.15 -17.06 -6.50
N PRO A 170 35.88 -17.76 -7.64
CA PRO A 170 35.79 -17.12 -8.96
C PRO A 170 34.77 -15.97 -9.01
N THR A 171 33.75 -16.01 -8.17
CA THR A 171 32.67 -15.00 -8.14
C THR A 171 32.94 -13.85 -7.16
N ALA A 172 34.06 -13.88 -6.42
CA ALA A 172 34.40 -12.85 -5.45
C ALA A 172 34.61 -11.48 -6.11
N ASP A 173 34.12 -10.43 -5.45
CA ASP A 173 34.23 -9.04 -5.93
C ASP A 173 35.68 -8.64 -6.23
N GLU A 174 36.65 -9.14 -5.47
CA GLU A 174 38.07 -8.88 -5.66
C GLU A 174 38.56 -9.42 -7.00
N ILE A 175 38.11 -10.59 -7.42
CA ILE A 175 38.43 -11.20 -8.71
C ILE A 175 37.67 -10.47 -9.83
N ALA A 176 36.39 -10.18 -9.62
CA ALA A 176 35.56 -9.46 -10.58
C ALA A 176 36.08 -8.03 -10.86
N ALA A 177 36.71 -7.39 -9.89
CA ALA A 177 37.30 -6.06 -10.03
C ALA A 177 38.55 -6.01 -10.94
N LEU A 178 39.30 -7.12 -11.04
CA LEU A 178 40.47 -7.19 -11.92
C LEU A 178 40.09 -6.96 -13.41
N PRO A 179 41.01 -6.51 -14.27
CA PRO A 179 40.75 -6.37 -15.72
C PRO A 179 40.13 -7.63 -16.32
N LEU A 180 39.33 -7.44 -17.36
CA LEU A 180 38.63 -8.57 -18.03
C LEU A 180 39.60 -9.55 -18.68
N ALA A 181 40.66 -9.03 -19.24
CA ALA A 181 41.80 -9.80 -19.75
C ALA A 181 43.07 -8.94 -19.66
N THR A 182 44.25 -9.53 -19.92
CA THR A 182 45.54 -8.80 -19.94
C THR A 182 45.50 -7.65 -20.93
N ILE A 183 45.80 -6.44 -20.45
CA ILE A 183 45.81 -5.21 -21.25
C ILE A 183 47.11 -5.11 -22.05
N ALA A 184 46.97 -4.78 -23.33
CA ALA A 184 48.07 -4.44 -24.21
C ALA A 184 47.60 -3.46 -25.31
N VAL A 185 48.54 -2.84 -26.00
CA VAL A 185 48.25 -1.89 -27.08
C VAL A 185 47.44 -2.57 -28.20
N GLY A 186 46.28 -1.99 -28.54
CA GLY A 186 45.44 -2.46 -29.64
C GLY A 186 44.96 -3.90 -29.55
N LYS A 187 44.98 -4.50 -28.35
CA LYS A 187 44.66 -5.92 -28.20
C LYS A 187 43.13 -6.16 -28.25
N ALA A 188 42.73 -7.09 -29.12
CA ALA A 188 41.39 -7.60 -29.18
C ALA A 188 41.01 -8.39 -27.88
N LEU A 189 39.74 -8.36 -27.49
CA LEU A 189 39.26 -9.11 -26.34
C LEU A 189 39.19 -10.60 -26.67
N PRO A 190 39.90 -11.47 -25.91
CA PRO A 190 39.77 -12.92 -26.09
C PRO A 190 38.36 -13.40 -25.62
N LEU A 191 37.78 -14.34 -26.36
CA LEU A 191 36.46 -14.93 -26.06
C LEU A 191 36.54 -16.37 -25.54
N GLU A 192 37.74 -17.04 -25.65
CA GLU A 192 37.90 -18.45 -25.29
C GLU A 192 38.90 -18.72 -24.17
N GLY A 193 39.87 -17.83 -23.96
CA GLY A 193 40.93 -18.06 -22.97
C GLY A 193 41.59 -16.75 -22.56
N GLY A 194 42.23 -16.74 -21.38
CA GLY A 194 42.85 -15.55 -20.85
C GLY A 194 41.86 -14.50 -20.34
N ILE A 195 40.64 -14.93 -20.01
CA ILE A 195 39.58 -14.12 -19.44
C ILE A 195 39.62 -14.22 -17.93
N ASN A 196 39.31 -13.14 -17.23
CA ASN A 196 39.12 -13.11 -15.80
C ASN A 196 38.09 -14.17 -15.35
N PRO A 197 38.40 -15.03 -14.38
CA PRO A 197 37.53 -16.13 -13.94
C PRO A 197 36.11 -15.73 -13.61
N ALA A 198 35.91 -14.54 -13.02
CA ALA A 198 34.58 -14.05 -12.66
C ALA A 198 33.66 -13.75 -13.87
N TRP A 199 34.24 -13.58 -15.06
CA TRP A 199 33.54 -13.14 -16.27
C TRP A 199 33.49 -14.20 -17.37
N ILE A 200 34.06 -15.38 -17.17
CA ILE A 200 34.12 -16.47 -18.17
C ILE A 200 32.70 -16.81 -18.68
N ASP A 201 31.79 -17.07 -17.77
CA ASP A 201 30.41 -17.42 -18.14
C ASP A 201 29.67 -16.28 -18.85
N GLY A 202 29.88 -15.03 -18.40
CA GLY A 202 29.29 -13.86 -19.02
C GLY A 202 29.79 -13.67 -20.45
N ILE A 203 31.08 -13.80 -20.68
CA ILE A 203 31.72 -13.69 -22.02
C ILE A 203 31.33 -14.87 -22.93
N ALA A 204 31.24 -16.08 -22.38
CA ALA A 204 30.75 -17.24 -23.14
C ALA A 204 29.30 -17.03 -23.64
N LYS A 205 28.43 -16.53 -22.77
CA LYS A 205 27.05 -16.16 -23.15
C LYS A 205 27.03 -15.06 -24.20
N LEU A 206 27.85 -14.02 -24.04
CA LEU A 206 27.99 -12.93 -25.02
C LEU A 206 28.44 -13.47 -26.38
N ARG A 207 29.41 -14.37 -26.40
CA ARG A 207 29.89 -15.02 -27.65
C ARG A 207 28.76 -15.75 -28.36
N GLU A 208 28.02 -16.63 -27.67
CA GLU A 208 26.96 -17.43 -28.27
C GLU A 208 25.74 -16.60 -28.67
N ALA A 209 25.29 -15.67 -27.80
CA ALA A 209 24.06 -14.95 -28.03
C ALA A 209 24.20 -13.71 -28.93
N VAL A 210 25.41 -13.11 -29.01
CA VAL A 210 25.62 -11.83 -29.69
C VAL A 210 26.71 -11.90 -30.77
N VAL A 211 27.92 -12.35 -30.41
CA VAL A 211 29.06 -12.30 -31.34
C VAL A 211 28.89 -13.27 -32.49
N LYS A 212 28.54 -14.51 -32.18
CA LYS A 212 28.36 -15.58 -33.19
C LYS A 212 27.26 -15.32 -34.20
N PRO A 213 26.07 -14.81 -33.83
CA PRO A 213 25.04 -14.41 -34.78
C PRO A 213 25.45 -13.22 -35.66
N MET A 214 26.26 -12.28 -35.17
CA MET A 214 26.66 -11.08 -35.93
C MET A 214 27.92 -11.28 -36.80
N PHE A 215 28.90 -12.02 -36.31
CA PHE A 215 30.23 -12.07 -36.93
C PHE A 215 30.74 -13.50 -37.21
N GLY A 216 29.95 -14.49 -36.89
CA GLY A 216 30.33 -15.90 -36.97
C GLY A 216 31.15 -16.37 -35.75
N ASP A 217 31.66 -17.58 -35.84
CA ASP A 217 32.42 -18.19 -34.74
C ASP A 217 33.83 -17.58 -34.67
N LYS A 218 34.09 -16.77 -33.65
CA LYS A 218 35.34 -16.04 -33.44
C LYS A 218 35.94 -16.34 -32.07
N ALA A 219 37.26 -16.38 -32.00
CA ALA A 219 38.01 -16.52 -30.76
C ALA A 219 38.34 -15.17 -30.10
N VAL A 220 38.19 -14.07 -30.82
CA VAL A 220 38.50 -12.71 -30.35
C VAL A 220 37.47 -11.71 -30.85
N LEU A 221 37.24 -10.63 -30.10
CA LEU A 221 36.36 -9.53 -30.42
C LEU A 221 37.19 -8.25 -30.56
N GLU A 222 37.05 -7.57 -31.71
CA GLU A 222 37.74 -6.31 -31.99
C GLU A 222 36.98 -5.11 -31.39
N ALA A 223 37.68 -4.04 -31.08
CA ALA A 223 37.07 -2.81 -30.53
C ALA A 223 36.02 -2.20 -31.49
N GLY A 224 36.26 -2.28 -32.82
CA GLY A 224 35.29 -1.83 -33.83
C GLY A 224 34.00 -2.68 -33.86
N GLU A 225 34.12 -3.98 -33.68
CA GLU A 225 32.98 -4.90 -33.60
C GLU A 225 32.16 -4.66 -32.33
N TRP A 226 32.83 -4.42 -31.19
CA TRP A 226 32.16 -4.04 -29.96
C TRP A 226 31.37 -2.73 -30.08
N ALA A 227 31.92 -1.73 -30.78
CA ALA A 227 31.21 -0.49 -31.07
C ALA A 227 29.97 -0.71 -31.93
N LEU A 228 30.00 -1.63 -32.91
CA LEU A 228 28.84 -2.01 -33.72
C LEU A 228 27.79 -2.71 -32.88
N ILE A 229 28.18 -3.65 -32.03
CA ILE A 229 27.26 -4.31 -31.06
C ILE A 229 26.58 -3.26 -30.17
N SER A 230 27.36 -2.36 -29.58
CA SER A 230 26.87 -1.31 -28.68
C SER A 230 25.87 -0.38 -29.40
N THR A 231 26.13 -0.05 -30.67
CA THR A 231 25.21 0.78 -31.48
C THR A 231 23.88 0.07 -31.73
N LYS A 232 23.89 -1.25 -32.00
CA LYS A 232 22.68 -2.04 -32.20
C LYS A 232 21.83 -2.09 -30.94
N PHE A 233 22.43 -2.38 -29.81
CA PHE A 233 21.69 -2.40 -28.54
C PHE A 233 21.24 -1.03 -28.07
N ALA A 234 21.95 0.05 -28.42
CA ALA A 234 21.49 1.40 -28.14
C ALA A 234 20.17 1.74 -28.85
N ALA A 235 19.99 1.28 -30.10
CA ALA A 235 18.73 1.42 -30.82
C ALA A 235 17.58 0.62 -30.17
N PHE A 236 17.86 -0.61 -29.75
CA PHE A 236 16.91 -1.45 -29.02
C PHE A 236 16.55 -0.83 -27.66
N ASP A 237 17.52 -0.38 -26.87
CA ASP A 237 17.30 0.25 -25.55
C ASP A 237 16.50 1.55 -25.67
N LYS A 238 16.73 2.35 -26.72
CA LYS A 238 15.96 3.54 -27.02
C LYS A 238 14.50 3.19 -27.29
N TRP A 239 14.25 2.25 -28.19
CA TRP A 239 12.91 1.78 -28.52
C TRP A 239 12.19 1.18 -27.31
N LEU A 240 12.90 0.40 -26.47
CA LEU A 240 12.34 -0.17 -25.25
C LEU A 240 11.99 0.91 -24.23
N GLY A 241 12.83 1.97 -24.13
CA GLY A 241 12.59 3.13 -23.26
C GLY A 241 11.41 4.01 -23.70
N GLU A 242 11.03 3.96 -24.99
CA GLU A 242 9.90 4.67 -25.57
C GLU A 242 8.62 3.84 -25.57
N LYS A 243 8.59 2.70 -24.83
CA LYS A 243 7.47 1.78 -24.75
C LYS A 243 6.18 2.47 -24.31
N LYS A 244 5.12 2.24 -25.06
CA LYS A 244 3.75 2.71 -24.79
C LYS A 244 2.81 1.53 -24.61
N GLY A 245 1.67 1.77 -23.96
CA GLY A 245 0.65 0.73 -23.78
C GLY A 245 1.13 -0.44 -22.91
N ALA A 246 1.97 -0.18 -21.89
CA ALA A 246 2.51 -1.24 -21.02
C ALA A 246 1.42 -2.01 -20.27
N GLU A 247 0.25 -1.40 -20.08
CA GLU A 247 -0.90 -2.00 -19.40
C GLU A 247 -1.42 -3.26 -20.09
N VAL A 248 -1.29 -3.30 -21.42
CA VAL A 248 -1.77 -4.42 -22.26
C VAL A 248 -0.65 -5.40 -22.65
N GLU A 249 0.59 -5.16 -22.26
CA GLU A 249 1.74 -5.99 -22.61
C GLU A 249 1.54 -7.48 -22.29
N LYS A 250 0.89 -7.79 -21.18
CA LYS A 250 0.64 -9.17 -20.75
C LYS A 250 -0.22 -10.00 -21.71
N LEU A 251 -0.95 -9.34 -22.61
CA LEU A 251 -1.69 -10.01 -23.67
C LEU A 251 -0.79 -10.53 -24.80
N GLY A 252 0.37 -9.90 -24.96
CA GLY A 252 1.27 -10.14 -26.08
C GLY A 252 0.81 -9.49 -27.37
N VAL A 253 1.75 -9.22 -28.27
CA VAL A 253 1.50 -8.49 -29.54
C VAL A 253 0.44 -9.17 -30.42
N HIS A 254 0.46 -10.50 -30.49
CA HIS A 254 -0.49 -11.26 -31.32
C HIS A 254 -1.94 -11.05 -30.85
N ARG A 255 -2.20 -11.12 -29.53
CA ARG A 255 -3.54 -10.90 -28.97
C ARG A 255 -3.98 -9.45 -29.10
N VAL A 256 -3.07 -8.49 -28.98
CA VAL A 256 -3.34 -7.06 -29.22
C VAL A 256 -3.83 -6.84 -30.65
N HIS A 257 -3.12 -7.37 -31.67
CA HIS A 257 -3.53 -7.26 -33.07
C HIS A 257 -4.86 -7.97 -33.34
N GLU A 258 -5.09 -9.14 -32.73
CA GLU A 258 -6.36 -9.87 -32.87
C GLU A 258 -7.53 -9.02 -32.33
N ILE A 259 -7.40 -8.42 -31.16
CA ILE A 259 -8.47 -7.59 -30.56
C ILE A 259 -8.75 -6.35 -31.41
N LEU A 260 -7.71 -5.68 -31.91
CA LEU A 260 -7.88 -4.54 -32.82
C LEU A 260 -8.57 -4.95 -34.12
N ALA A 261 -8.22 -6.10 -34.68
CA ALA A 261 -8.84 -6.64 -35.91
C ALA A 261 -10.32 -7.04 -35.72
N LEU A 262 -10.73 -7.46 -34.51
CA LEU A 262 -12.11 -7.79 -34.18
C LEU A 262 -13.06 -6.58 -34.29
N ASN A 263 -12.55 -5.36 -34.12
CA ASN A 263 -13.29 -4.10 -34.17
C ASN A 263 -14.60 -4.10 -33.35
N VAL A 264 -14.55 -4.61 -32.12
CA VAL A 264 -15.72 -4.78 -31.23
C VAL A 264 -15.92 -3.64 -30.23
N LYS A 265 -15.08 -2.60 -30.26
CA LYS A 265 -15.18 -1.45 -29.35
C LYS A 265 -16.57 -0.81 -29.36
N GLU A 266 -17.12 -0.58 -30.56
CA GLU A 266 -18.45 0.02 -30.72
C GLU A 266 -19.55 -0.84 -30.13
N SER A 267 -19.43 -2.18 -30.27
CA SER A 267 -20.38 -3.12 -29.68
C SER A 267 -20.35 -3.10 -28.16
N LEU A 268 -19.16 -3.00 -27.55
CA LEU A 268 -19.01 -2.85 -26.09
C LEU A 268 -19.59 -1.51 -25.62
N THR A 269 -19.28 -0.42 -26.30
CA THR A 269 -19.84 0.90 -26.02
C THR A 269 -21.37 0.91 -26.11
N ALA A 270 -21.93 0.20 -27.10
CA ALA A 270 -23.39 0.06 -27.26
C ALA A 270 -24.02 -0.72 -26.10
N LEU A 271 -23.36 -1.78 -25.59
CA LEU A 271 -23.82 -2.50 -24.41
C LEU A 271 -23.82 -1.61 -23.16
N ILE A 272 -22.74 -0.85 -22.94
CA ILE A 272 -22.62 0.09 -21.82
C ILE A 272 -23.68 1.21 -21.93
N ALA A 273 -23.89 1.75 -23.13
CA ALA A 273 -24.89 2.76 -23.38
C ALA A 273 -26.31 2.24 -23.13
N ARG A 274 -26.58 0.99 -23.50
CA ARG A 274 -27.87 0.31 -23.23
C ARG A 274 -28.11 0.14 -21.73
N ASP A 275 -27.08 -0.22 -20.98
CA ASP A 275 -27.19 -0.29 -19.53
C ASP A 275 -27.43 1.10 -18.93
N LYS A 276 -26.64 2.10 -19.30
CA LYS A 276 -26.80 3.49 -18.84
C LYS A 276 -28.17 4.09 -19.15
N ALA A 277 -28.83 3.65 -20.20
CA ALA A 277 -30.18 4.12 -20.52
C ALA A 277 -31.20 3.78 -19.43
N LEU A 278 -30.91 2.77 -18.59
CA LEU A 278 -31.74 2.37 -17.44
C LEU A 278 -31.42 3.13 -16.13
N ASP A 279 -30.44 4.05 -16.15
CA ASP A 279 -30.04 4.81 -14.94
C ASP A 279 -31.23 5.61 -14.33
N GLN A 280 -32.08 6.18 -15.17
CA GLN A 280 -33.25 6.91 -14.71
C GLN A 280 -34.25 5.99 -13.98
N GLU A 281 -34.46 4.77 -14.49
CA GLU A 281 -35.33 3.78 -13.87
C GLU A 281 -34.75 3.28 -12.54
N ALA A 282 -33.45 2.98 -12.54
CA ALA A 282 -32.72 2.59 -11.32
C ALA A 282 -32.81 3.67 -10.23
N ASN A 283 -32.59 4.93 -10.59
CA ASN A 283 -32.66 6.06 -9.68
C ASN A 283 -34.10 6.31 -9.20
N ALA A 284 -35.10 6.08 -10.05
CA ALA A 284 -36.52 6.15 -9.68
C ALA A 284 -36.88 5.10 -8.62
N ILE A 285 -36.46 3.84 -8.84
CA ILE A 285 -36.67 2.74 -7.88
C ILE A 285 -35.97 3.07 -6.55
N ALA A 286 -34.72 3.51 -6.58
CA ALA A 286 -33.97 3.87 -5.40
C ALA A 286 -34.61 5.06 -4.65
N SER A 287 -35.19 6.02 -5.36
CA SER A 287 -35.86 7.17 -4.78
C SER A 287 -37.17 6.77 -4.08
N VAL A 288 -37.91 5.83 -4.67
CA VAL A 288 -39.13 5.25 -4.02
C VAL A 288 -38.75 4.47 -2.76
N ASP A 289 -37.73 3.63 -2.80
CA ASP A 289 -37.22 2.89 -1.63
C ASP A 289 -36.82 3.85 -0.51
N LYS A 290 -36.06 4.89 -0.87
CA LYS A 290 -35.62 5.93 0.07
C LYS A 290 -36.85 6.66 0.70
N LEU A 291 -37.84 7.01 -0.09
CA LEU A 291 -39.04 7.66 0.39
C LEU A 291 -39.81 6.77 1.36
N VAL A 292 -40.02 5.50 1.04
CA VAL A 292 -40.75 4.53 1.89
C VAL A 292 -39.99 4.32 3.20
N ARG A 293 -38.70 4.19 3.17
CA ARG A 293 -37.85 4.08 4.38
C ARG A 293 -37.92 5.37 5.21
N PHE A 294 -37.84 6.53 4.61
CA PHE A 294 -37.99 7.80 5.33
C PHE A 294 -39.37 7.91 5.96
N HIS A 295 -40.45 7.56 5.24
CA HIS A 295 -41.80 7.57 5.82
C HIS A 295 -41.90 6.66 7.02
N ARG A 296 -41.29 5.48 6.99
CA ARG A 296 -41.31 4.50 8.10
C ARG A 296 -40.45 4.97 9.27
N ASP A 297 -39.22 5.43 9.00
CA ASP A 297 -38.15 5.54 10.00
C ASP A 297 -37.77 6.99 10.35
N LEU A 298 -38.24 8.01 9.59
CA LEU A 298 -37.81 9.41 9.75
C LEU A 298 -38.00 9.94 11.17
N PHE A 299 -39.17 9.63 11.77
CA PHE A 299 -39.49 10.06 13.14
C PHE A 299 -38.50 9.47 14.14
N THR A 300 -38.20 8.19 14.02
CA THR A 300 -37.24 7.49 14.87
C THR A 300 -35.81 8.03 14.65
N LEU A 301 -35.43 8.29 13.40
CA LEU A 301 -34.11 8.89 13.08
C LEU A 301 -33.98 10.28 13.70
N LEU A 302 -35.02 11.13 13.57
CA LEU A 302 -34.99 12.49 14.13
C LEU A 302 -34.90 12.47 15.65
N ASN A 303 -35.67 11.61 16.31
CA ASN A 303 -35.65 11.48 17.77
C ASN A 303 -34.34 10.93 18.30
N ASN A 304 -33.64 10.13 17.53
CA ASN A 304 -32.38 9.54 17.96
C ASN A 304 -31.14 10.37 17.58
N PHE A 305 -31.11 10.99 16.38
CA PHE A 305 -29.91 11.61 15.85
C PHE A 305 -29.99 13.13 15.64
N ALA A 306 -31.15 13.73 15.77
CA ALA A 306 -31.33 15.18 15.68
C ALA A 306 -31.71 15.81 17.01
N SER A 307 -32.79 15.35 17.63
CA SER A 307 -33.26 15.87 18.93
C SER A 307 -32.68 15.11 20.12
N PHE A 308 -32.19 13.89 19.93
CA PHE A 308 -31.75 12.98 20.99
C PHE A 308 -32.87 12.72 22.04
N GLN A 309 -34.15 12.86 21.64
CA GLN A 309 -35.28 12.77 22.54
C GLN A 309 -35.33 11.41 23.23
N ASP A 310 -35.14 10.32 22.48
CA ASP A 310 -35.17 8.97 23.02
C ASP A 310 -34.09 8.75 24.06
N PHE A 311 -32.90 9.34 23.85
CA PHE A 311 -31.81 9.27 24.83
C PHE A 311 -32.10 9.99 26.14
N TYR A 312 -32.78 11.14 26.07
CA TYR A 312 -33.13 11.92 27.26
C TYR A 312 -34.46 11.53 27.89
N SER A 313 -35.25 10.63 27.29
CA SER A 313 -36.52 10.18 27.82
C SER A 313 -36.33 9.03 28.78
N PRO A 314 -36.81 9.16 30.06
CA PRO A 314 -36.69 8.08 31.04
C PRO A 314 -37.37 6.79 30.56
N GLY A 315 -36.63 5.67 30.69
CA GLY A 315 -37.13 4.34 30.33
C GLY A 315 -37.10 4.01 28.83
N THR A 316 -36.61 4.94 28.00
CA THR A 316 -36.38 4.73 26.56
C THR A 316 -34.87 4.59 26.31
N GLN A 317 -34.48 3.68 25.42
CA GLN A 317 -33.07 3.56 24.96
C GLN A 317 -32.99 4.00 23.52
N ALA A 318 -32.15 4.99 23.25
CA ALA A 318 -31.84 5.43 21.89
C ALA A 318 -31.23 4.30 21.06
N ILE A 319 -31.49 4.28 19.74
CA ILE A 319 -30.99 3.19 18.87
C ILE A 319 -29.48 3.09 18.78
N PHE A 320 -28.78 4.19 19.00
CA PHE A 320 -27.31 4.21 19.01
C PHE A 320 -26.69 3.71 20.32
N GLN A 321 -27.47 3.65 21.43
CA GLN A 321 -27.00 3.10 22.68
C GLN A 321 -26.85 1.59 22.59
N THR A 322 -25.68 1.06 22.83
CA THR A 322 -25.43 -0.39 22.78
C THR A 322 -25.81 -1.07 24.11
N GLY A 323 -25.82 -0.30 25.21
CA GLY A 323 -26.10 -0.76 26.55
C GLY A 323 -25.52 0.22 27.59
N SER A 324 -25.37 -0.25 28.82
CA SER A 324 -24.85 0.54 29.95
C SER A 324 -23.58 -0.06 30.51
N LEU A 325 -22.53 0.77 30.68
CA LEU A 325 -21.26 0.38 31.28
C LEU A 325 -21.26 0.78 32.75
N TYR A 326 -20.99 -0.18 33.64
CA TYR A 326 -20.79 0.02 35.07
C TYR A 326 -19.28 -0.08 35.37
N ILE A 327 -18.71 1.05 35.74
CA ILE A 327 -17.26 1.13 36.04
C ILE A 327 -17.01 2.18 37.10
N ASP A 328 -16.12 1.88 38.02
CA ASP A 328 -15.71 2.82 39.10
C ASP A 328 -16.88 3.41 39.91
N GLY A 329 -17.87 2.56 40.24
CA GLY A 329 -19.03 2.94 41.04
C GLY A 329 -20.06 3.84 40.35
N ARG A 330 -20.01 3.97 39.03
CA ARG A 330 -20.94 4.76 38.21
C ARG A 330 -21.49 3.96 37.05
N SER A 331 -22.63 4.38 36.52
CA SER A 331 -23.22 3.89 35.27
C SER A 331 -22.95 4.90 34.15
N CYS A 332 -22.62 4.40 32.97
CA CYS A 332 -22.49 5.18 31.74
C CYS A 332 -23.46 4.61 30.71
N ASP A 333 -24.50 5.37 30.39
CA ASP A 333 -25.56 4.93 29.46
C ASP A 333 -25.27 5.36 28.03
N LEU A 334 -24.39 6.35 27.81
CA LEU A 334 -23.94 6.72 26.47
C LEU A 334 -22.77 5.82 26.03
N CYS A 335 -23.10 4.60 25.68
CA CYS A 335 -22.20 3.60 25.14
C CYS A 335 -22.56 3.29 23.69
N ILE A 336 -21.65 3.47 22.78
CA ILE A 336 -21.80 3.16 21.35
C ILE A 336 -20.88 2.01 20.94
N LYS A 337 -21.33 1.16 20.03
CA LYS A 337 -20.47 0.12 19.45
C LYS A 337 -19.48 0.72 18.48
N VAL A 338 -18.23 0.27 18.55
CA VAL A 338 -17.13 0.75 17.70
C VAL A 338 -16.46 -0.43 17.01
N ASP A 339 -16.49 -0.47 15.70
CA ASP A 339 -15.85 -1.55 14.94
C ASP A 339 -14.31 -1.39 14.90
N ASP A 340 -13.81 -0.14 14.78
CA ASP A 340 -12.39 0.17 14.74
C ASP A 340 -12.05 1.33 15.71
N ILE A 341 -11.43 0.97 16.85
CA ILE A 341 -11.05 1.95 17.88
C ILE A 341 -10.04 2.96 17.34
N ALA A 342 -9.10 2.55 16.46
CA ALA A 342 -8.08 3.43 15.95
C ALA A 342 -8.68 4.54 15.07
N LYS A 343 -9.55 4.18 14.14
CA LYS A 343 -10.27 5.14 13.27
C LYS A 343 -11.19 6.06 14.07
N HIS A 344 -11.99 5.51 14.98
CA HIS A 344 -12.92 6.30 15.78
C HIS A 344 -12.17 7.29 16.69
N SER A 345 -11.11 6.83 17.36
CA SER A 345 -10.34 7.66 18.28
C SER A 345 -9.53 8.77 17.58
N ALA A 346 -9.22 8.65 16.30
CA ALA A 346 -8.54 9.71 15.54
C ALA A 346 -9.35 11.01 15.49
N MET A 347 -10.70 10.90 15.43
CA MET A 347 -11.62 12.04 15.44
C MET A 347 -12.21 12.35 16.82
N ALA A 348 -11.96 11.51 17.81
CA ALA A 348 -12.56 11.61 19.13
C ALA A 348 -12.22 12.90 19.90
N ASN A 349 -11.01 13.45 19.67
CA ASN A 349 -10.58 14.71 20.28
C ASN A 349 -11.46 15.92 19.87
N LEU A 350 -12.12 15.84 18.71
CA LEU A 350 -13.01 16.92 18.24
C LEU A 350 -14.27 17.03 19.12
N SER A 351 -14.67 15.96 19.78
CA SER A 351 -15.87 15.95 20.64
C SER A 351 -15.69 16.68 21.95
N GLN A 352 -14.44 16.90 22.39
CA GLN A 352 -14.08 17.46 23.70
C GLN A 352 -14.74 16.70 24.87
N THR A 353 -15.10 15.43 24.68
CA THR A 353 -15.77 14.58 25.65
C THR A 353 -14.79 13.54 26.17
N TYR A 354 -14.86 13.22 27.45
CA TYR A 354 -14.09 12.11 28.00
C TYR A 354 -14.63 10.79 27.48
N LEU A 355 -13.81 10.04 26.73
CA LEU A 355 -14.20 8.77 26.13
C LEU A 355 -13.33 7.63 26.65
N ALA A 356 -14.01 6.59 27.16
CA ALA A 356 -13.39 5.32 27.51
C ALA A 356 -13.71 4.27 26.44
N TYR A 357 -12.69 3.76 25.76
CA TYR A 357 -12.84 2.63 24.85
C TYR A 357 -12.63 1.34 25.64
N CYS A 358 -13.63 0.47 25.60
CA CYS A 358 -13.55 -0.82 26.27
C CYS A 358 -13.66 -1.97 25.29
N GLU A 359 -12.82 -2.99 25.45
CA GLU A 359 -13.03 -4.30 24.87
C GLU A 359 -13.96 -5.11 25.79
N CYS A 360 -15.09 -5.51 25.28
CA CYS A 360 -16.08 -6.30 25.99
C CYS A 360 -15.99 -7.75 25.56
N ARG A 361 -15.89 -8.66 26.53
CA ARG A 361 -15.84 -10.11 26.30
C ARG A 361 -16.93 -10.79 27.09
N ARG A 362 -17.62 -11.75 26.47
CA ARG A 362 -18.63 -12.53 27.13
C ARG A 362 -18.03 -13.78 27.72
N LYS A 363 -18.36 -14.09 28.95
CA LYS A 363 -17.85 -15.25 29.68
C LYS A 363 -18.37 -16.55 29.04
N GLY A 364 -17.46 -17.38 28.54
CA GLY A 364 -17.81 -18.65 27.89
C GLY A 364 -18.13 -18.55 26.39
N ASP A 365 -18.01 -17.38 25.78
CA ASP A 365 -18.19 -17.17 24.36
C ASP A 365 -16.91 -16.58 23.72
N ALA A 366 -16.66 -16.88 22.45
CA ALA A 366 -15.57 -16.28 21.69
C ALA A 366 -15.92 -14.87 21.17
N GLU A 367 -17.16 -14.42 21.38
CA GLU A 367 -17.65 -13.13 20.89
C GLU A 367 -16.99 -11.97 21.63
N LYS A 368 -16.52 -11.00 20.86
CA LYS A 368 -15.91 -9.76 21.33
C LYS A 368 -16.62 -8.57 20.74
N MET A 369 -16.73 -7.51 21.51
CA MET A 369 -17.31 -6.24 21.08
C MET A 369 -16.49 -5.09 21.65
N ASN A 370 -16.24 -4.06 20.84
CA ASN A 370 -15.66 -2.82 21.34
C ASN A 370 -16.75 -1.78 21.52
N ILE A 371 -16.66 -1.03 22.60
CA ILE A 371 -17.55 0.10 22.88
C ILE A 371 -16.74 1.36 23.18
N ALA A 372 -17.31 2.52 22.88
CA ALA A 372 -16.89 3.81 23.35
C ALA A 372 -17.94 4.34 24.33
N ALA A 373 -17.56 4.53 25.57
CA ALA A 373 -18.40 5.08 26.62
C ALA A 373 -18.04 6.54 26.85
N ALA A 374 -19.05 7.43 26.82
CA ALA A 374 -18.87 8.85 27.10
C ALA A 374 -19.18 9.14 28.57
N LEU A 375 -18.19 9.69 29.26
CA LEU A 375 -18.27 10.04 30.67
C LEU A 375 -18.41 11.58 30.81
N THR A 376 -19.49 12.01 31.40
CA THR A 376 -19.89 13.44 31.47
C THR A 376 -19.96 13.99 32.87
N ASP A 377 -19.74 13.16 33.88
CA ASP A 377 -19.77 13.57 35.31
C ASP A 377 -18.84 12.71 36.16
N GLY A 378 -18.50 13.19 37.36
CA GLY A 378 -17.70 12.50 38.37
C GLY A 378 -16.24 12.90 38.36
N ASP A 379 -15.35 11.98 38.75
CA ASP A 379 -13.87 12.15 38.80
C ASP A 379 -13.22 11.09 37.92
N ALA A 380 -12.33 11.52 37.06
CA ALA A 380 -11.61 10.62 36.12
C ALA A 380 -10.36 9.97 36.78
N GLY A 381 -10.02 10.30 38.01
CA GLY A 381 -8.76 9.90 38.63
C GLY A 381 -8.51 8.39 38.71
N ASN A 382 -9.58 7.59 38.77
CA ASN A 382 -9.50 6.13 38.84
C ASN A 382 -9.67 5.43 37.48
N LEU A 383 -9.92 6.17 36.39
CA LEU A 383 -10.08 5.63 35.06
C LEU A 383 -8.69 5.49 34.41
N MET A 384 -8.27 4.26 34.21
CA MET A 384 -6.98 3.94 33.59
C MET A 384 -7.13 2.76 32.61
N VAL A 385 -6.24 2.68 31.65
CA VAL A 385 -6.16 1.53 30.75
C VAL A 385 -5.89 0.26 31.57
N GLY A 386 -6.64 -0.82 31.26
CA GLY A 386 -6.63 -2.07 32.03
C GLY A 386 -7.65 -2.13 33.16
N ARG A 387 -8.36 -1.04 33.47
CA ARG A 387 -9.47 -1.07 34.46
C ARG A 387 -10.62 -1.89 33.92
N ASN A 388 -11.17 -2.76 34.78
CA ASN A 388 -12.32 -3.61 34.45
C ASN A 388 -13.62 -3.01 34.96
N GLY A 389 -14.67 -3.21 34.19
CA GLY A 389 -16.06 -2.91 34.50
C GLY A 389 -17.01 -3.99 33.97
N VAL A 390 -18.29 -3.82 34.19
CA VAL A 390 -19.33 -4.70 33.67
C VAL A 390 -20.18 -3.91 32.68
N PHE A 391 -20.38 -4.47 31.51
CA PHE A 391 -21.24 -3.88 30.48
C PHE A 391 -22.47 -4.76 30.28
N TYR A 392 -23.64 -4.16 30.34
CA TYR A 392 -24.91 -4.81 30.02
C TYR A 392 -25.38 -4.34 28.65
N ASP A 393 -25.55 -5.30 27.72
CA ASP A 393 -26.09 -4.99 26.40
C ASP A 393 -27.62 -4.72 26.44
N ARG A 394 -28.16 -4.33 25.27
CA ARG A 394 -29.63 -4.07 25.16
C ARG A 394 -30.53 -5.31 25.43
N LYS A 395 -29.95 -6.51 25.35
CA LYS A 395 -30.63 -7.77 25.62
C LYS A 395 -30.52 -8.19 27.09
N GLY A 396 -29.79 -7.41 27.90
CA GLY A 396 -29.54 -7.72 29.30
C GLY A 396 -28.44 -8.74 29.53
N ASN A 397 -27.62 -9.07 28.52
CA ASN A 397 -26.46 -9.92 28.73
C ASN A 397 -25.31 -9.12 29.37
N ASP A 398 -24.60 -9.77 30.27
CA ASP A 398 -23.41 -9.23 30.92
C ASP A 398 -22.13 -9.53 30.14
N TRP A 399 -21.26 -8.53 30.09
CA TRP A 399 -19.97 -8.58 29.42
C TRP A 399 -18.89 -8.04 30.36
N ASP A 400 -17.76 -8.72 30.45
CA ASP A 400 -16.57 -8.19 31.11
C ASP A 400 -15.96 -7.10 30.21
N ALA A 401 -15.97 -5.85 30.66
CA ALA A 401 -15.47 -4.71 29.92
C ALA A 401 -14.12 -4.25 30.47
N THR A 402 -13.10 -4.19 29.64
CA THR A 402 -11.77 -3.70 30.01
C THR A 402 -11.43 -2.44 29.23
N ILE A 403 -11.01 -1.38 29.90
CA ILE A 403 -10.57 -0.14 29.24
C ILE A 403 -9.28 -0.42 28.47
N VAL A 404 -9.30 -0.19 27.15
CA VAL A 404 -8.13 -0.34 26.28
C VAL A 404 -7.53 0.98 25.82
N LYS A 405 -8.34 2.07 25.82
CA LYS A 405 -7.89 3.41 25.44
C LYS A 405 -8.76 4.47 26.11
N LEU A 406 -8.14 5.60 26.45
CA LEU A 406 -8.82 6.78 26.98
C LEU A 406 -8.53 8.00 26.12
N ILE A 407 -9.56 8.84 25.94
CA ILE A 407 -9.42 10.21 25.44
C ILE A 407 -9.76 11.11 26.64
N GLU A 408 -8.76 11.72 27.23
CA GLU A 408 -8.89 12.46 28.46
C GLU A 408 -9.32 13.92 28.20
N HIS A 409 -10.53 14.26 28.64
CA HIS A 409 -11.02 15.63 28.72
C HIS A 409 -11.59 15.88 30.13
N PRO A 410 -11.62 17.10 30.64
CA PRO A 410 -12.21 17.37 31.95
C PRO A 410 -13.72 17.04 31.94
N ILE A 411 -14.17 16.19 32.88
CA ILE A 411 -15.58 15.81 33.02
C ILE A 411 -16.36 16.62 34.03
N SER A 412 -15.68 17.51 34.79
CA SER A 412 -16.30 18.41 35.72
C SER A 412 -15.57 19.75 35.76
N ILE A 413 -16.26 20.81 36.23
CA ILE A 413 -15.67 22.14 36.45
C ILE A 413 -14.46 22.06 37.38
N ARG A 414 -14.53 21.19 38.41
CA ARG A 414 -13.42 20.93 39.32
C ARG A 414 -12.22 20.35 38.59
N GLU A 415 -12.42 19.39 37.73
CA GLU A 415 -11.35 18.81 36.94
C GLU A 415 -10.77 19.79 35.91
N ALA A 416 -11.63 20.59 35.28
CA ALA A 416 -11.19 21.63 34.34
C ALA A 416 -10.27 22.64 35.06
N PHE A 417 -10.59 23.04 36.31
CA PHE A 417 -9.75 23.92 37.09
C PHE A 417 -8.40 23.29 37.48
N TRP A 418 -8.37 21.98 37.80
CA TRP A 418 -7.15 21.28 38.17
C TRP A 418 -6.38 20.68 37.01
N SER A 419 -6.95 20.63 35.80
CA SER A 419 -6.34 20.05 34.62
C SER A 419 -4.95 20.62 34.28
N PRO A 420 -4.72 21.95 34.26
CA PRO A 420 -3.39 22.49 33.98
C PRO A 420 -2.33 22.03 35.01
N TYR A 421 -2.71 21.94 36.27
CA TYR A 421 -1.80 21.50 37.33
C TYR A 421 -1.46 20.02 37.22
N ARG A 422 -2.44 19.16 36.85
CA ARG A 422 -2.23 17.73 36.58
C ARG A 422 -1.34 17.52 35.35
N GLN A 423 -1.46 18.34 34.32
CA GLN A 423 -0.59 18.28 33.14
C GLN A 423 0.86 18.61 33.47
N ILE A 424 1.09 19.64 34.31
CA ILE A 424 2.41 19.99 34.79
C ILE A 424 3.01 18.85 35.62
N THR A 425 2.21 18.25 36.54
CA THR A 425 2.67 17.11 37.36
C THR A 425 3.00 15.87 36.48
N LYS A 426 2.19 15.56 35.49
CA LYS A 426 2.50 14.49 34.52
C LYS A 426 3.81 14.80 33.75
N MET A 427 3.99 16.03 33.27
CA MET A 427 5.19 16.43 32.55
C MET A 427 6.46 16.33 33.42
N ILE A 428 6.36 16.67 34.71
CA ILE A 428 7.45 16.52 35.67
C ILE A 428 7.74 15.03 35.92
N HIS A 429 6.70 14.22 36.08
CA HIS A 429 6.81 12.75 36.28
C HIS A 429 7.47 12.07 35.10
N ASP A 430 7.02 12.36 33.87
CA ASP A 430 7.60 11.85 32.64
C ASP A 430 9.07 12.27 32.44
N GLN A 431 9.42 13.47 32.90
CA GLN A 431 10.82 13.95 32.88
C GLN A 431 11.68 13.19 33.90
N VAL A 432 11.15 12.99 35.11
CA VAL A 432 11.84 12.23 36.16
C VAL A 432 12.02 10.76 35.73
N GLU A 433 11.01 10.15 35.11
CA GLU A 433 11.08 8.78 34.63
C GLU A 433 12.08 8.62 33.47
N LYS A 434 12.13 9.59 32.56
CA LYS A 434 13.14 9.63 31.49
C LYS A 434 14.55 9.76 32.02
N VAL A 435 14.77 10.59 33.05
CA VAL A 435 16.08 10.76 33.71
C VAL A 435 16.46 9.52 34.50
N ALA A 436 15.50 8.91 35.21
CA ALA A 436 15.72 7.64 35.93
C ALA A 436 16.02 6.48 35.01
N GLY A 437 15.27 6.37 33.87
CA GLY A 437 15.50 5.37 32.85
C GLY A 437 16.84 5.53 32.10
N ALA A 438 17.31 6.76 31.90
CA ALA A 438 18.62 7.05 31.34
C ALA A 438 19.75 6.64 32.29
N HIS A 439 19.59 6.90 33.61
CA HIS A 439 20.54 6.44 34.62
C HIS A 439 20.59 4.92 34.76
N GLN A 440 19.44 4.26 34.68
CA GLN A 440 19.38 2.80 34.75
C GLN A 440 20.04 2.14 33.52
N LYS A 441 19.90 2.71 32.31
CA LYS A 441 20.64 2.26 31.13
C LYS A 441 22.13 2.46 31.26
N GLN A 442 22.59 3.61 31.75
CA GLN A 442 24.02 3.86 31.98
C GLN A 442 24.63 2.89 33.01
N VAL A 443 23.89 2.53 34.04
CA VAL A 443 24.34 1.55 35.05
C VAL A 443 24.36 0.14 34.46
N THR A 444 23.38 -0.22 33.62
CA THR A 444 23.33 -1.54 32.97
C THR A 444 24.42 -1.68 31.89
N ASP A 445 24.68 -0.63 31.11
CA ASP A 445 25.75 -0.60 30.10
C ASP A 445 27.14 -0.64 30.76
N ALA A 446 27.31 0.05 31.90
CA ALA A 446 28.56 -0.02 32.69
C ALA A 446 28.75 -1.39 33.35
N ALA A 447 27.68 -2.04 33.80
CA ALA A 447 27.74 -3.39 34.35
C ALA A 447 28.02 -4.47 33.28
N SER A 448 27.46 -4.32 32.07
CA SER A 448 27.73 -5.22 30.96
C SER A 448 29.13 -5.05 30.37
N ALA A 449 29.67 -3.84 30.33
CA ALA A 449 31.06 -3.58 29.94
C ALA A 449 32.07 -4.14 30.95
N GLY A 450 31.69 -4.23 32.25
CA GLY A 450 32.54 -4.80 33.31
C GLY A 450 32.63 -6.34 33.31
N VAL A 451 31.65 -7.03 32.71
CA VAL A 451 31.58 -8.50 32.71
C VAL A 451 32.38 -9.14 31.56
N PHE A 452 32.61 -8.43 30.47
CA PHE A 452 33.41 -8.91 29.33
C PHE A 452 34.89 -8.55 29.34
N GLY A 453 35.36 -7.76 30.38
CA GLY A 453 36.75 -7.34 30.51
C GLY A 453 37.60 -8.15 31.52
N ALA A 454 37.03 -9.12 32.23
CA ALA A 454 37.70 -9.83 33.31
C ALA A 454 38.00 -11.32 33.00
N ALA A 455 38.75 -11.55 31.93
CA ALA A 455 39.37 -12.84 31.67
C ALA A 455 40.77 -12.70 31.08
N ALA A 456 41.65 -11.97 31.76
CA ALA A 456 43.11 -12.11 31.63
C ALA A 456 43.82 -11.35 32.74
N THR A 457 44.59 -12.16 33.53
CA THR A 457 45.64 -11.77 34.48
C THR A 457 45.22 -11.32 35.88
N ALA A 458 45.30 -12.27 36.81
CA ALA A 458 45.35 -12.09 38.24
C ALA A 458 46.77 -11.74 38.67
N GLN A 459 46.95 -10.61 39.41
CA GLN A 459 47.89 -10.49 40.53
C GLN A 459 47.44 -9.35 41.43
N PRO A 460 47.49 -9.51 42.77
CA PRO A 460 46.97 -8.52 43.73
C PRO A 460 47.99 -7.49 44.09
N GLN A 461 47.67 -6.21 43.91
CA GLN A 461 48.41 -5.10 44.50
C GLN A 461 47.42 -4.14 45.18
N ALA A 462 47.71 -3.85 46.44
CA ALA A 462 46.88 -3.05 47.34
C ALA A 462 46.65 -1.62 46.86
N ALA A 463 45.42 -1.15 46.93
CA ALA A 463 45.00 0.20 46.57
C ALA A 463 45.19 1.20 47.70
N PRO A 464 45.62 2.43 47.40
CA PRO A 464 45.55 3.56 48.36
C PRO A 464 44.13 4.17 48.42
N PRO A 465 43.77 4.88 49.52
CA PRO A 465 42.40 5.37 49.73
C PRO A 465 42.03 6.51 48.78
N PRO A 466 40.73 6.64 48.43
CA PRO A 466 40.29 7.65 47.49
C PRO A 466 40.25 9.06 48.05
N ALA A 467 40.70 10.01 47.27
CA ALA A 467 40.55 11.47 47.53
C ALA A 467 39.10 11.91 47.26
N PRO A 468 38.56 12.95 47.91
CA PRO A 468 37.18 13.37 47.73
C PRO A 468 36.96 14.02 46.37
N GLY A 469 36.12 13.36 45.52
CA GLY A 469 35.71 13.85 44.23
C GLY A 469 34.70 14.98 44.36
N THR A 470 34.99 16.06 43.68
CA THR A 470 34.09 17.20 43.44
C THR A 470 32.80 16.73 42.75
N ALA A 471 31.68 17.00 43.40
CA ALA A 471 30.35 16.81 42.81
C ALA A 471 30.20 17.70 41.58
N ALA A 472 29.92 17.10 40.43
CA ALA A 472 29.53 17.82 39.22
C ALA A 472 28.20 18.55 39.53
N ALA A 473 28.23 19.89 39.42
CA ALA A 473 27.06 20.73 39.56
C ALA A 473 26.00 20.37 38.53
N ALA A 474 24.76 20.18 39.00
CA ALA A 474 23.59 20.05 38.14
C ALA A 474 23.45 21.31 37.26
N PRO A 475 23.02 21.21 36.02
CA PRO A 475 22.83 22.40 35.19
C PRO A 475 21.75 23.30 35.80
N PRO A 476 21.93 24.63 35.73
CA PRO A 476 21.01 25.58 36.37
C PRO A 476 19.62 25.47 35.77
N PHE A 477 18.62 25.47 36.64
CA PHE A 477 17.20 25.46 36.31
C PHE A 477 16.85 26.74 35.55
N ASP A 478 16.45 26.61 34.27
CA ASP A 478 16.13 27.74 33.39
C ASP A 478 14.69 28.22 33.64
N VAL A 479 14.58 29.22 34.50
CA VAL A 479 13.32 29.86 34.86
C VAL A 479 12.67 30.60 33.69
N GLY A 480 13.43 30.92 32.63
CA GLY A 480 12.92 31.62 31.44
C GLY A 480 11.96 30.79 30.59
N LYS A 481 12.10 29.46 30.60
CA LYS A 481 11.16 28.55 29.90
C LYS A 481 9.82 28.38 30.63
N PHE A 482 9.76 28.66 31.91
CA PHE A 482 8.53 28.60 32.69
C PHE A 482 7.65 29.85 32.54
N ALA A 483 8.23 31.03 32.29
CA ALA A 483 7.47 32.27 32.13
C ALA A 483 6.68 32.33 30.83
N GLY A 484 7.08 31.57 29.77
CA GLY A 484 6.39 31.53 28.49
C GLY A 484 5.09 30.74 28.50
N ILE A 485 4.84 29.90 29.52
CA ILE A 485 3.63 29.04 29.60
C ILE A 485 2.44 29.80 30.20
N PHE A 486 2.68 30.91 30.90
CA PHE A 486 1.63 31.73 31.52
C PHE A 486 1.26 32.99 30.73
N ALA A 487 1.85 33.22 29.54
CA ALA A 487 1.63 34.41 28.70
C ALA A 487 0.95 34.08 27.33
N ALA A 488 0.35 32.90 27.17
CA ALA A 488 -0.43 32.51 25.99
C ALA A 488 -1.87 32.16 26.39
#